data_9854cef575f5d0b76000a96554749a27
#
_entry.id   9854cef575f5d0b76000a96554749a27
#
_cell.length_a   1.000
_cell.length_b   1.000
_cell.length_c   1.000
_cell.angle_alpha   90.00
_cell.angle_beta   90.00
_cell.angle_gamma   90.00
#
_symmetry.space_group_name_H-M   'P 1'
#
loop_
_entity.id
_entity.type
_entity.pdbx_description
1 polymer ?
#
loop_
_entity_poly.entity_id
_entity_poly.type
_entity_poly.pdbx_seq_one_letter_code
_entity_poly.pdbx_strand_id
1 'polypeptide(L)'
;TVRSMLTGALPGMAGPRTALGDAIGLSIKLFEESQAPDKVLVVLTDGNDTASKMPPDKAAEIAGQNNIRIHAIGIGDPNAEGEEKLDTAVLQKIASATGGRYFFGQDQQALADIYALLDSITPANQKTLSWRPRIELFHYPLGAAVLLVLGYHGLMWLLSIRAARTRKSEAEA
;
A
#
# COMPACT_ATOMS: atom_id res chain seq x y z
N THR A 1 -3.53 5.82 6.32
CA THR A 1 -2.11 5.98 6.63
C THR A 1 -1.36 4.68 6.44
N VAL A 2 -0.01 4.71 6.32
CA VAL A 2 0.84 3.53 6.09
C VAL A 2 0.54 2.40 7.09
N ARG A 3 0.32 2.74 8.36
CA ARG A 3 -0.01 1.76 9.40
C ARG A 3 -1.30 0.97 9.10
N SER A 4 -2.35 1.60 8.59
CA SER A 4 -3.60 0.89 8.26
C SER A 4 -3.45 -0.01 7.03
N MET A 5 -2.54 0.34 6.10
CA MET A 5 -2.21 -0.52 4.96
C MET A 5 -1.40 -1.74 5.40
N LEU A 6 -0.45 -1.55 6.32
CA LEU A 6 0.34 -2.64 6.88
C LEU A 6 -0.49 -3.63 7.70
N THR A 7 -1.47 -3.15 8.48
CA THR A 7 -2.37 -4.04 9.23
C THR A 7 -3.30 -4.86 8.34
N GLY A 8 -3.54 -4.44 7.11
CA GLY A 8 -4.31 -5.18 6.11
C GLY A 8 -3.48 -6.15 5.26
N ALA A 9 -2.15 -6.08 5.34
CA ALA A 9 -1.27 -6.96 4.60
C ALA A 9 -1.18 -8.33 5.28
N LEU A 10 -1.49 -9.38 4.52
CA LEU A 10 -1.37 -10.77 4.98
C LEU A 10 -0.12 -11.43 4.37
N PRO A 11 0.57 -12.32 5.10
CA PRO A 11 1.65 -13.11 4.54
C PRO A 11 1.17 -13.87 3.28
N GLY A 12 1.98 -13.85 2.24
CA GLY A 12 1.69 -14.54 0.98
C GLY A 12 0.80 -13.79 -0.03
N MET A 13 0.30 -12.58 0.27
CA MET A 13 -0.51 -11.78 -0.68
C MET A 13 0.22 -11.48 -2.00
N ALA A 14 1.53 -11.28 -1.94
CA ALA A 14 2.37 -10.98 -3.10
C ALA A 14 2.95 -12.26 -3.77
N GLY A 15 2.63 -13.44 -3.24
CA GLY A 15 3.17 -14.72 -3.71
C GLY A 15 4.51 -15.07 -3.02
N PRO A 16 5.07 -16.26 -3.32
CA PRO A 16 6.24 -16.79 -2.64
C PRO A 16 7.58 -16.34 -3.25
N ARG A 17 7.57 -15.47 -4.25
CA ARG A 17 8.76 -15.10 -5.02
C ARG A 17 9.12 -13.63 -4.83
N THR A 18 10.41 -13.34 -4.86
CA THR A 18 10.95 -11.98 -4.79
C THR A 18 11.18 -11.46 -6.21
N ALA A 19 10.56 -10.34 -6.55
CA ALA A 19 10.69 -9.68 -7.86
C ALA A 19 11.25 -8.26 -7.69
N LEU A 20 12.51 -8.17 -7.23
CA LEU A 20 13.18 -6.93 -6.87
C LEU A 20 13.34 -6.00 -8.07
N GLY A 21 13.81 -6.52 -9.20
CA GLY A 21 14.03 -5.74 -10.42
C GLY A 21 12.73 -5.17 -10.98
N ASP A 22 11.63 -5.97 -10.98
CA ASP A 22 10.32 -5.50 -11.43
C ASP A 22 9.73 -4.45 -10.47
N ALA A 23 9.97 -4.58 -9.16
CA ALA A 23 9.56 -3.60 -8.16
C ALA A 23 10.28 -2.25 -8.35
N ILE A 24 11.59 -2.27 -8.64
CA ILE A 24 12.36 -1.07 -8.99
C ILE A 24 11.80 -0.47 -10.30
N GLY A 25 11.56 -1.29 -11.33
CA GLY A 25 11.00 -0.83 -12.60
C GLY A 25 9.62 -0.17 -12.44
N LEU A 26 8.74 -0.74 -11.63
CA LEU A 26 7.45 -0.13 -11.31
C LEU A 26 7.61 1.20 -10.57
N SER A 27 8.57 1.27 -9.63
CA SER A 27 8.87 2.49 -8.90
C SER A 27 9.36 3.61 -9.81
N ILE A 28 10.20 3.30 -10.80
CA ILE A 28 10.65 4.26 -11.83
C ILE A 28 9.43 4.87 -12.53
N LYS A 29 8.51 4.02 -12.98
CA LYS A 29 7.29 4.46 -13.66
C LYS A 29 6.41 5.37 -12.78
N LEU A 30 6.29 5.07 -11.48
CA LEU A 30 5.57 5.92 -10.55
C LEU A 30 6.27 7.29 -10.35
N PHE A 31 7.60 7.31 -10.36
CA PHE A 31 8.36 8.55 -10.25
C PHE A 31 8.35 9.39 -11.53
N GLU A 32 8.09 8.81 -12.70
CA GLU A 32 7.89 9.57 -13.95
C GLU A 32 6.70 10.52 -13.86
N GLU A 33 5.64 10.10 -13.16
CA GLU A 33 4.44 10.91 -12.90
C GLU A 33 4.66 11.97 -11.80
N SER A 34 5.75 11.88 -11.04
CA SER A 34 6.05 12.75 -9.92
C SER A 34 6.90 13.95 -10.36
N GLN A 35 6.49 15.15 -9.97
CA GLN A 35 7.26 16.39 -10.16
C GLN A 35 8.23 16.68 -9.00
N ALA A 36 8.46 15.72 -8.11
CA ALA A 36 9.38 15.90 -6.98
C ALA A 36 10.82 16.11 -7.50
N PRO A 37 11.54 17.12 -6.98
CA PRO A 37 12.93 17.38 -7.40
C PRO A 37 13.88 16.26 -6.96
N ASP A 38 13.66 15.69 -5.81
CA ASP A 38 14.43 14.58 -5.26
C ASP A 38 13.61 13.30 -5.28
N LYS A 39 14.08 12.30 -6.00
CA LYS A 39 13.45 10.99 -6.12
C LYS A 39 14.29 9.96 -5.37
N VAL A 40 13.75 9.47 -4.27
CA VAL A 40 14.42 8.49 -3.42
C VAL A 40 13.56 7.25 -3.27
N LEU A 41 14.14 6.09 -3.58
CA LEU A 41 13.54 4.79 -3.39
C LEU A 41 14.27 4.05 -2.27
N VAL A 42 13.53 3.58 -1.28
CA VAL A 42 14.05 2.68 -0.25
C VAL A 42 13.51 1.29 -0.50
N VAL A 43 14.41 0.36 -0.74
CA VAL A 43 14.09 -1.04 -0.99
C VAL A 43 14.46 -1.85 0.25
N LEU A 44 13.50 -2.62 0.74
CA LEU A 44 13.68 -3.57 1.83
C LEU A 44 13.47 -4.98 1.28
N THR A 45 14.45 -5.86 1.45
CA THR A 45 14.36 -7.26 1.00
C THR A 45 15.05 -8.19 1.98
N ASP A 46 14.50 -9.39 2.10
CA ASP A 46 15.02 -10.49 2.90
C ASP A 46 15.62 -11.63 2.06
N GLY A 47 15.54 -11.52 0.74
CA GLY A 47 16.01 -12.57 -0.18
C GLY A 47 16.52 -12.04 -1.50
N ASN A 48 16.91 -13.00 -2.35
CA ASN A 48 17.40 -12.76 -3.68
C ASN A 48 16.24 -12.52 -4.66
N ASP A 49 16.57 -11.86 -5.76
CA ASP A 49 15.63 -11.76 -6.89
C ASP A 49 15.45 -13.13 -7.57
N THR A 50 14.24 -13.67 -7.51
CA THR A 50 13.92 -15.00 -8.03
C THR A 50 12.89 -15.00 -9.16
N ALA A 51 12.24 -13.86 -9.42
CA ALA A 51 11.10 -13.81 -10.32
C ALA A 51 11.02 -12.58 -11.22
N SER A 52 11.94 -11.62 -11.13
CA SER A 52 11.90 -10.44 -11.97
C SER A 52 12.10 -10.78 -13.45
N LYS A 53 11.31 -10.15 -14.29
CA LYS A 53 11.54 -10.13 -15.75
C LYS A 53 12.69 -9.20 -16.12
N MET A 54 12.82 -8.10 -15.38
CA MET A 54 13.92 -7.16 -15.50
C MET A 54 14.98 -7.45 -14.44
N PRO A 55 16.22 -7.75 -14.80
CA PRO A 55 17.29 -7.93 -13.82
C PRO A 55 17.46 -6.69 -12.93
N PRO A 56 17.69 -6.85 -11.60
CA PRO A 56 17.77 -5.74 -10.66
C PRO A 56 18.87 -4.71 -10.98
N ASP A 57 20.01 -5.15 -11.51
CA ASP A 57 21.10 -4.27 -11.94
C ASP A 57 20.70 -3.39 -13.13
N LYS A 58 19.95 -3.92 -14.10
CA LYS A 58 19.38 -3.16 -15.20
C LYS A 58 18.35 -2.15 -14.74
N ALA A 59 17.47 -2.55 -13.82
CA ALA A 59 16.50 -1.64 -13.21
C ALA A 59 17.19 -0.49 -12.48
N ALA A 60 18.29 -0.78 -11.74
CA ALA A 60 19.08 0.24 -11.06
C ALA A 60 19.78 1.20 -12.03
N GLU A 61 20.31 0.70 -13.15
CA GLU A 61 20.91 1.53 -14.20
C GLU A 61 19.87 2.55 -14.75
N ILE A 62 18.67 2.07 -15.07
CA ILE A 62 17.57 2.93 -15.56
C ILE A 62 17.13 3.92 -14.47
N ALA A 63 17.08 3.50 -13.20
CA ALA A 63 16.77 4.39 -12.08
C ALA A 63 17.80 5.53 -11.98
N GLY A 64 19.09 5.22 -12.09
CA GLY A 64 20.17 6.22 -12.09
C GLY A 64 20.04 7.23 -13.23
N GLN A 65 19.70 6.77 -14.44
CA GLN A 65 19.44 7.62 -15.60
C GLN A 65 18.25 8.58 -15.38
N ASN A 66 17.28 8.18 -14.56
CA ASN A 66 16.12 8.99 -14.18
C ASN A 66 16.32 9.81 -12.89
N ASN A 67 17.55 9.93 -12.41
CA ASN A 67 17.91 10.63 -11.18
C ASN A 67 17.17 10.09 -9.94
N ILE A 68 16.87 8.79 -9.91
CA ILE A 68 16.27 8.11 -8.77
C ILE A 68 17.38 7.47 -7.96
N ARG A 69 17.52 7.91 -6.69
CA ARG A 69 18.49 7.35 -5.75
C ARG A 69 17.87 6.16 -5.02
N ILE A 70 18.55 5.01 -5.04
CA ILE A 70 18.08 3.79 -4.40
C ILE A 70 18.89 3.50 -3.15
N HIS A 71 18.24 3.45 -1.99
CA HIS A 71 18.81 2.92 -0.76
C HIS A 71 18.31 1.49 -0.55
N ALA A 72 19.22 0.55 -0.41
CA ALA A 72 18.88 -0.87 -0.24
C ALA A 72 19.13 -1.30 1.20
N ILE A 73 18.13 -1.96 1.79
CA ILE A 73 18.19 -2.54 3.12
C ILE A 73 18.01 -4.04 2.97
N GLY A 74 19.04 -4.82 3.31
CA GLY A 74 18.97 -6.27 3.32
C GLY A 74 18.73 -6.79 4.73
N ILE A 75 17.71 -7.62 4.92
CA ILE A 75 17.43 -8.32 6.18
C ILE A 75 17.55 -9.81 5.90
N GLY A 76 18.48 -10.49 6.51
CA GLY A 76 18.67 -11.92 6.29
C GLY A 76 20.08 -12.38 6.62
N ASP A 77 20.34 -13.66 6.48
CA ASP A 77 21.68 -14.21 6.66
C ASP A 77 22.40 -14.32 5.30
N PRO A 78 23.49 -13.55 5.10
CA PRO A 78 24.29 -13.68 3.88
C PRO A 78 25.01 -15.04 3.76
N ASN A 79 25.06 -15.82 4.84
CA ASN A 79 25.65 -17.16 4.86
C ASN A 79 24.61 -18.28 4.75
N ALA A 80 23.32 -17.95 4.66
CA ALA A 80 22.27 -18.94 4.43
C ALA A 80 22.47 -19.69 3.10
N GLU A 81 21.88 -20.86 2.97
CA GLU A 81 21.92 -21.64 1.74
C GLU A 81 20.61 -21.47 0.95
N GLY A 82 20.70 -21.59 -0.38
CA GLY A 82 19.54 -21.56 -1.27
C GLY A 82 18.94 -20.18 -1.49
N GLU A 83 17.60 -20.12 -1.62
CA GLU A 83 16.86 -18.91 -1.94
C GLU A 83 16.81 -17.89 -0.78
N GLU A 84 17.04 -18.35 0.46
CA GLU A 84 17.08 -17.51 1.66
C GLU A 84 18.41 -16.76 1.83
N LYS A 85 19.40 -17.06 1.00
CA LYS A 85 20.68 -16.34 1.00
C LYS A 85 20.49 -14.92 0.54
N LEU A 86 20.91 -13.96 1.35
CA LEU A 86 20.89 -12.56 0.97
C LEU A 86 22.10 -12.23 0.07
N ASP A 87 21.85 -11.87 -1.18
CA ASP A 87 22.90 -11.39 -2.10
C ASP A 87 23.22 -9.91 -1.84
N THR A 88 24.07 -9.71 -0.85
CA THR A 88 24.54 -8.38 -0.46
C THR A 88 25.29 -7.66 -1.57
N ALA A 89 25.97 -8.40 -2.48
CA ALA A 89 26.74 -7.82 -3.57
C ALA A 89 25.81 -7.17 -4.61
N VAL A 90 24.69 -7.82 -4.94
CA VAL A 90 23.67 -7.23 -5.83
C VAL A 90 23.06 -5.98 -5.21
N LEU A 91 22.70 -6.02 -3.91
CA LEU A 91 22.10 -4.87 -3.22
C LEU A 91 23.08 -3.69 -3.13
N GLN A 92 24.36 -3.95 -2.85
CA GLN A 92 25.41 -2.93 -2.85
C GLN A 92 25.59 -2.31 -4.26
N LYS A 93 25.55 -3.14 -5.30
CA LYS A 93 25.66 -2.71 -6.68
C LYS A 93 24.50 -1.81 -7.09
N ILE A 94 23.26 -2.18 -6.74
CA ILE A 94 22.05 -1.38 -6.99
C ILE A 94 22.15 -0.01 -6.33
N ALA A 95 22.52 0.01 -5.04
CA ALA A 95 22.64 1.25 -4.28
C ALA A 95 23.75 2.15 -4.87
N SER A 96 24.95 1.60 -5.11
CA SER A 96 26.08 2.38 -5.63
C SER A 96 25.85 2.93 -7.03
N ALA A 97 25.19 2.17 -7.92
CA ALA A 97 24.87 2.60 -9.29
C ALA A 97 23.95 3.83 -9.34
N THR A 98 23.17 4.07 -8.28
CA THR A 98 22.22 5.18 -8.17
C THR A 98 22.67 6.29 -7.21
N GLY A 99 23.89 6.20 -6.66
CA GLY A 99 24.38 7.13 -5.64
C GLY A 99 23.70 6.99 -4.27
N GLY A 100 23.04 5.87 -4.03
CA GLY A 100 22.47 5.52 -2.74
C GLY A 100 23.43 4.76 -1.81
N ARG A 101 22.88 4.15 -0.77
CA ARG A 101 23.65 3.37 0.22
C ARG A 101 22.97 2.02 0.45
N TYR A 102 23.81 1.02 0.73
CA TYR A 102 23.35 -0.26 1.25
C TYR A 102 23.45 -0.27 2.77
N PHE A 103 22.47 -0.88 3.43
CA PHE A 103 22.39 -1.07 4.87
C PHE A 103 22.05 -2.53 5.19
N PHE A 104 22.66 -3.06 6.23
CA PHE A 104 22.34 -4.39 6.71
C PHE A 104 21.38 -4.28 7.91
N GLY A 105 20.18 -4.81 7.78
CA GLY A 105 19.06 -4.55 8.70
C GLY A 105 19.13 -5.27 10.04
N GLN A 106 20.12 -6.15 10.29
CA GLN A 106 20.34 -6.76 11.61
C GLN A 106 21.06 -5.83 12.59
N ASP A 107 21.65 -4.73 12.10
CA ASP A 107 22.32 -3.75 12.94
C ASP A 107 21.34 -2.63 13.33
N GLN A 108 21.10 -2.48 14.65
CA GLN A 108 20.28 -1.41 15.19
C GLN A 108 20.83 -0.02 14.83
N GLN A 109 22.16 0.10 14.75
CA GLN A 109 22.80 1.36 14.37
C GLN A 109 22.53 1.68 12.90
N ALA A 110 22.57 0.69 12.00
CA ALA A 110 22.24 0.86 10.58
C ALA A 110 20.78 1.34 10.40
N LEU A 111 19.86 0.85 11.21
CA LEU A 111 18.46 1.32 11.19
C LEU A 111 18.34 2.79 11.62
N ALA A 112 19.04 3.19 12.65
CA ALA A 112 19.07 4.58 13.11
C ALA A 112 19.66 5.51 12.04
N ASP A 113 20.73 5.07 11.37
CA ASP A 113 21.37 5.81 10.26
C ASP A 113 20.45 5.96 9.05
N ILE A 114 19.63 4.94 8.75
CA ILE A 114 18.62 4.99 7.69
C ILE A 114 17.56 6.06 8.03
N TYR A 115 17.04 6.07 9.25
CA TYR A 115 16.05 7.06 9.67
C TYR A 115 16.64 8.46 9.63
N ALA A 116 17.86 8.66 10.12
CA ALA A 116 18.55 9.95 10.04
C ALA A 116 18.76 10.40 8.59
N LEU A 117 19.10 9.47 7.71
CA LEU A 117 19.22 9.75 6.28
C LEU A 117 17.87 10.18 5.66
N LEU A 118 16.79 9.43 5.94
CA LEU A 118 15.45 9.73 5.44
C LEU A 118 14.96 11.11 5.95
N ASP A 119 15.19 11.42 7.20
CA ASP A 119 14.86 12.73 7.78
C ASP A 119 15.66 13.86 7.11
N SER A 120 16.91 13.61 6.72
CA SER A 120 17.74 14.61 6.02
C SER A 120 17.29 14.86 4.58
N ILE A 121 16.68 13.86 3.93
CA ILE A 121 16.23 13.92 2.53
C ILE A 121 14.82 14.52 2.44
N THR A 122 14.01 14.40 3.51
CA THR A 122 12.65 14.91 3.52
C THR A 122 12.68 16.41 3.89
N PRO A 123 12.60 17.35 2.93
CA PRO A 123 12.50 18.76 3.27
C PRO A 123 11.18 18.97 4.03
N ALA A 124 11.25 19.66 5.15
CA ALA A 124 10.13 19.95 6.07
C ALA A 124 8.93 20.69 5.41
N ASN A 125 8.96 20.90 4.11
CA ASN A 125 8.02 21.75 3.37
C ASN A 125 7.32 21.04 2.20
N GLN A 126 7.38 19.72 2.10
CA GLN A 126 6.57 19.03 1.12
C GLN A 126 5.12 18.96 1.62
N LYS A 127 4.20 19.60 0.87
CA LYS A 127 2.76 19.37 1.01
C LYS A 127 2.56 17.85 0.99
N THR A 128 2.34 17.26 2.15
CA THR A 128 2.01 15.85 2.25
C THR A 128 0.82 15.61 1.33
N LEU A 129 1.02 14.83 0.27
CA LEU A 129 -0.07 14.25 -0.49
C LEU A 129 -0.83 13.34 0.47
N SER A 130 -1.78 13.94 1.18
CA SER A 130 -2.65 13.22 2.09
C SER A 130 -3.59 12.38 1.23
N TRP A 131 -3.19 11.15 0.95
CA TRP A 131 -4.11 10.17 0.42
C TRP A 131 -5.12 9.84 1.52
N ARG A 132 -6.31 10.45 1.43
CA ARG A 132 -7.43 10.10 2.29
C ARG A 132 -8.17 8.94 1.62
N PRO A 133 -8.20 7.75 2.21
CA PRO A 133 -9.06 6.69 1.72
C PRO A 133 -10.50 7.23 1.73
N ARG A 134 -11.12 7.29 0.55
CA ARG A 134 -12.56 7.59 0.44
C ARG A 134 -13.31 6.38 1.01
N ILE A 135 -13.75 6.50 2.24
CA ILE A 135 -14.74 5.58 2.78
C ILE A 135 -16.07 6.00 2.17
N GLU A 136 -16.57 5.21 1.26
CA GLU A 136 -17.85 5.46 0.63
C GLU A 136 -18.97 5.19 1.64
N LEU A 137 -19.60 6.27 2.11
CA LEU A 137 -20.67 6.23 3.11
C LEU A 137 -22.07 6.14 2.48
N PHE A 138 -22.16 5.87 1.18
CA PHE A 138 -23.45 5.87 0.44
C PHE A 138 -24.45 4.83 0.96
N HIS A 139 -23.96 3.76 1.58
CA HIS A 139 -24.83 2.70 2.14
C HIS A 139 -25.70 3.19 3.31
N TYR A 140 -25.28 4.21 4.07
CA TYR A 140 -26.10 4.77 5.15
C TYR A 140 -27.34 5.50 4.63
N PRO A 141 -27.25 6.49 3.73
CA PRO A 141 -28.43 7.16 3.17
C PRO A 141 -29.29 6.19 2.36
N LEU A 142 -28.67 5.22 1.66
CA LEU A 142 -29.42 4.20 0.92
C LEU A 142 -30.24 3.31 1.87
N GLY A 143 -29.63 2.84 2.94
CA GLY A 143 -30.31 2.05 3.97
C GLY A 143 -31.47 2.83 4.63
N ALA A 144 -31.26 4.09 4.97
CA ALA A 144 -32.31 4.96 5.51
C ALA A 144 -33.46 5.14 4.53
N ALA A 145 -33.20 5.35 3.24
CA ALA A 145 -34.24 5.47 2.22
C ALA A 145 -35.09 4.20 2.10
N VAL A 146 -34.45 3.02 2.10
CA VAL A 146 -35.16 1.73 2.06
C VAL A 146 -36.04 1.54 3.30
N LEU A 147 -35.54 1.87 4.48
CA LEU A 147 -36.33 1.78 5.72
C LEU A 147 -37.53 2.72 5.72
N LEU A 148 -37.39 3.93 5.21
CA LEU A 148 -38.49 4.88 5.07
C LEU A 148 -39.58 4.37 4.12
N VAL A 149 -39.19 3.82 2.97
CA VAL A 149 -40.15 3.24 2.01
C VAL A 149 -40.90 2.06 2.60
N LEU A 150 -40.16 1.13 3.25
CA LEU A 150 -40.79 -0.01 3.91
C LEU A 150 -41.70 0.41 5.07
N GLY A 151 -41.27 1.37 5.87
CA GLY A 151 -42.07 1.95 6.96
C GLY A 151 -43.37 2.60 6.46
N TYR A 152 -43.28 3.38 5.37
CA TYR A 152 -44.45 3.99 4.73
C TYR A 152 -45.44 2.93 4.24
N HIS A 153 -44.98 1.93 3.50
CA HIS A 153 -45.85 0.86 3.00
C HIS A 153 -46.44 0.02 4.12
N GLY A 154 -45.65 -0.29 5.16
CA GLY A 154 -46.11 -0.99 6.35
C GLY A 154 -47.21 -0.21 7.10
N LEU A 155 -47.05 1.10 7.27
CA LEU A 155 -48.03 1.97 7.90
C LEU A 155 -49.32 2.04 7.05
N MET A 156 -49.22 2.21 5.75
CA MET A 156 -50.40 2.22 4.87
C MET A 156 -51.14 0.89 4.89
N TRP A 157 -50.43 -0.24 4.93
CA TRP A 157 -51.04 -1.57 5.08
C TRP A 157 -51.78 -1.73 6.42
N LEU A 158 -51.15 -1.30 7.52
CA LEU A 158 -51.80 -1.31 8.85
C LEU A 158 -53.05 -0.45 8.91
N LEU A 159 -52.99 0.73 8.32
CA LEU A 159 -54.17 1.62 8.25
C LEU A 159 -55.31 1.03 7.40
N SER A 160 -54.98 0.36 6.31
CA SER A 160 -55.96 -0.32 5.46
C SER A 160 -56.65 -1.47 6.18
N ILE A 161 -55.92 -2.27 6.97
CA ILE A 161 -56.48 -3.34 7.80
C ILE A 161 -57.43 -2.75 8.89
N ARG A 162 -57.01 -1.66 9.53
CA ARG A 162 -57.85 -1.00 10.54
C ARG A 162 -59.13 -0.47 9.92
N ALA A 163 -59.05 0.21 8.78
CA ALA A 163 -60.22 0.71 8.07
C ALA A 163 -61.19 -0.40 7.61
N ALA A 164 -60.64 -1.55 7.21
CA ALA A 164 -61.45 -2.72 6.83
C ALA A 164 -62.17 -3.34 8.06
N ARG A 165 -61.53 -3.35 9.24
CA ARG A 165 -62.17 -3.85 10.50
C ARG A 165 -63.28 -2.93 10.98
N THR A 166 -63.14 -1.59 10.93
CA THR A 166 -64.19 -0.66 11.33
C THR A 166 -65.41 -0.77 10.45
N ARG A 167 -65.23 -0.89 9.12
CA ARG A 167 -66.36 -1.09 8.17
C ARG A 167 -67.14 -2.39 8.43
N LYS A 168 -66.45 -3.46 8.87
CA LYS A 168 -67.09 -4.73 9.18
C LYS A 168 -67.93 -4.67 10.46
N SER A 169 -67.43 -3.92 11.47
CA SER A 169 -68.18 -3.68 12.71
C SER A 169 -69.42 -2.81 12.51
N GLU A 170 -69.40 -1.87 11.58
CA GLU A 170 -70.61 -1.03 11.23
C GLU A 170 -71.66 -1.76 10.38
N ALA A 171 -71.25 -2.83 9.68
CA ALA A 171 -72.16 -3.66 8.88
C ALA A 171 -72.85 -4.79 9.69
N GLU A 172 -72.38 -5.10 10.86
CA GLU A 172 -72.91 -6.12 11.77
C GLU A 172 -73.75 -5.52 12.92
N ALA A 173 -73.87 -4.18 12.97
CA ALA A 173 -74.74 -3.45 13.92
C ALA A 173 -76.02 -2.92 13.27
#